data_71a96d66389b61973db43877e2cfef48
#
_entry.id   71a96d66389b61973db43877e2cfef48
#
_cell.length_a   1.000
_cell.length_b   1.000
_cell.length_c   1.000
_cell.angle_alpha   90.00
_cell.angle_beta   90.00
_cell.angle_gamma   90.00
#
_symmetry.space_group_name_H-M   'P 1'
#
loop_
_entity.id
_entity.type
_entity.pdbx_description
1 polymer ?
#
loop_
_entity_poly.entity_id
_entity_poly.type
_entity_poly.pdbx_seq_one_letter_code
_entity_poly.pdbx_strand_id
1 'polypeptide(L)'
;MSFTGRLGECYALHLKGLFLTGVTLGIYYPWFRAELDRYLIGNTYYGTEGFQYHGRGDELMPKYLVGILLSVLTCGIYSFWMQADLLRYKWNQTSIQGIRFRNTITGGDLLGYMLLMYLMIYATLGIAFPWAIVMFLKMKASRLAMEQTPDMDAIEVAMRDRSASSLGEGLGEAAEALGDLFGG
;
A
#
# COMPACT_ATOMS: atom_id res chain seq x y z
N MET A 1 6.25 -10.61 -4.00
CA MET A 1 5.10 -9.77 -4.38
C MET A 1 4.84 -9.98 -5.86
N SER A 2 3.63 -10.31 -6.25
CA SER A 2 3.20 -10.44 -7.64
C SER A 2 2.07 -9.43 -7.91
N PHE A 3 2.02 -8.91 -9.14
CA PHE A 3 0.98 -7.98 -9.61
C PHE A 3 0.26 -8.63 -10.78
N THR A 4 -1.05 -8.78 -10.68
CA THR A 4 -1.90 -9.46 -11.69
C THR A 4 -2.76 -8.50 -12.52
N GLY A 5 -2.64 -7.20 -12.27
CA GLY A 5 -3.41 -6.16 -12.99
C GLY A 5 -3.05 -6.11 -14.48
N ARG A 6 -4.07 -5.95 -15.33
CA ARG A 6 -3.90 -5.80 -16.78
C ARG A 6 -3.58 -4.35 -17.13
N LEU A 7 -2.55 -4.15 -17.94
CA LEU A 7 -2.14 -2.80 -18.39
C LEU A 7 -3.29 -2.03 -19.06
N GLY A 8 -4.10 -2.70 -19.90
CA GLY A 8 -5.23 -2.08 -20.58
C GLY A 8 -6.30 -1.53 -19.62
N GLU A 9 -6.63 -2.27 -18.57
CA GLU A 9 -7.59 -1.83 -17.55
C GLU A 9 -7.05 -0.65 -16.76
N CYS A 10 -5.76 -0.67 -16.41
CA CYS A 10 -5.09 0.44 -15.75
C CYS A 10 -5.10 1.72 -16.61
N TYR A 11 -4.82 1.59 -17.92
CA TYR A 11 -4.88 2.71 -18.85
C TYR A 11 -6.30 3.26 -19.02
N ALA A 12 -7.30 2.39 -19.16
CA ALA A 12 -8.70 2.80 -19.29
C ALA A 12 -9.16 3.56 -18.03
N LEU A 13 -8.78 3.08 -16.86
CA LEU A 13 -9.10 3.71 -15.57
C LEU A 13 -8.43 5.07 -15.44
N HIS A 14 -7.16 5.20 -15.86
CA HIS A 14 -6.44 6.48 -15.88
C HIS A 14 -7.06 7.48 -16.87
N LEU A 15 -7.37 7.07 -18.10
CA LEU A 15 -7.97 7.93 -19.11
C LEU A 15 -9.35 8.43 -18.67
N LYS A 16 -10.21 7.53 -18.17
CA LYS A 16 -11.53 7.88 -17.62
C LYS A 16 -11.41 8.84 -16.45
N GLY A 17 -10.52 8.53 -15.49
CA GLY A 17 -10.32 9.34 -14.29
C GLY A 17 -9.73 10.71 -14.60
N LEU A 18 -8.76 10.79 -15.52
CA LEU A 18 -8.17 12.04 -15.96
C LEU A 18 -9.20 12.93 -16.70
N PHE A 19 -9.98 12.33 -17.60
CA PHE A 19 -11.03 13.03 -18.34
C PHE A 19 -12.10 13.61 -17.39
N LEU A 20 -12.64 12.78 -16.49
CA LEU A 20 -13.63 13.22 -15.49
C LEU A 20 -13.05 14.27 -14.54
N THR A 21 -11.81 14.12 -14.10
CA THR A 21 -11.14 15.11 -13.24
C THR A 21 -10.93 16.43 -13.97
N GLY A 22 -10.59 16.40 -15.26
CA GLY A 22 -10.47 17.60 -16.09
C GLY A 22 -11.81 18.32 -16.30
N VAL A 23 -12.86 17.57 -16.66
CA VAL A 23 -14.22 18.13 -16.87
C VAL A 23 -14.80 18.70 -15.57
N THR A 24 -14.52 18.09 -14.42
CA THR A 24 -15.01 18.54 -13.10
C THR A 24 -14.07 19.51 -12.38
N LEU A 25 -13.05 20.06 -13.11
CA LEU A 25 -12.06 20.98 -12.52
C LEU A 25 -11.39 20.43 -11.24
N GLY A 26 -11.15 19.10 -11.22
CA GLY A 26 -10.47 18.44 -10.09
C GLY A 26 -11.40 17.92 -8.99
N ILE A 27 -12.69 18.22 -9.01
CA ILE A 27 -13.64 17.75 -7.98
C ILE A 27 -13.73 16.22 -7.98
N TYR A 28 -13.64 15.56 -9.13
CA TYR A 28 -13.70 14.10 -9.26
C TYR A 28 -12.42 13.39 -8.76
N TYR A 29 -11.32 14.09 -8.55
CA TYR A 29 -10.02 13.51 -8.20
C TYR A 29 -10.03 12.56 -6.99
N PRO A 30 -10.74 12.83 -5.85
CA PRO A 30 -10.80 11.92 -4.72
C PRO A 30 -11.37 10.55 -5.06
N TRP A 31 -12.42 10.49 -5.87
CA TRP A 31 -13.03 9.22 -6.32
C TRP A 31 -12.10 8.47 -7.27
N PHE A 32 -11.52 9.18 -8.22
CA PHE A 32 -10.52 8.60 -9.13
C PHE A 32 -9.34 8.01 -8.35
N ARG A 33 -8.85 8.72 -7.33
CA ARG A 33 -7.76 8.24 -6.50
C ARG A 33 -8.13 6.99 -5.70
N ALA A 34 -9.32 6.95 -5.12
CA ALA A 34 -9.82 5.79 -4.37
C ALA A 34 -9.99 4.57 -5.29
N GLU A 35 -10.51 4.76 -6.50
CA GLU A 35 -10.69 3.71 -7.51
C GLU A 35 -9.33 3.17 -7.99
N LEU A 36 -8.38 4.05 -8.25
CA LEU A 36 -7.02 3.69 -8.64
C LEU A 36 -6.28 2.91 -7.52
N ASP A 37 -6.36 3.38 -6.28
CA ASP A 37 -5.74 2.70 -5.15
C ASP A 37 -6.39 1.32 -4.91
N ARG A 38 -7.70 1.20 -5.09
CA ARG A 38 -8.41 -0.09 -5.02
C ARG A 38 -7.94 -1.05 -6.11
N TYR A 39 -7.78 -0.57 -7.34
CA TYR A 39 -7.28 -1.38 -8.44
C TYR A 39 -5.84 -1.83 -8.19
N LEU A 40 -4.94 -0.91 -7.84
CA LEU A 40 -3.52 -1.22 -7.62
C LEU A 40 -3.31 -2.15 -6.43
N ILE A 41 -3.93 -1.85 -5.30
CA ILE A 41 -3.78 -2.64 -4.07
C ILE A 41 -4.47 -4.00 -4.22
N GLY A 42 -5.69 -4.04 -4.79
CA GLY A 42 -6.44 -5.28 -4.98
C GLY A 42 -5.80 -6.26 -5.95
N ASN A 43 -4.96 -5.78 -6.88
CA ASN A 43 -4.18 -6.63 -7.80
C ASN A 43 -2.75 -6.93 -7.31
N THR A 44 -2.42 -6.53 -6.08
CA THR A 44 -1.12 -6.82 -5.46
C THR A 44 -1.25 -8.01 -4.50
N TYR A 45 -0.37 -9.00 -4.66
CA TYR A 45 -0.35 -10.22 -3.85
C TYR A 45 0.99 -10.37 -3.14
N TYR A 46 0.93 -10.86 -1.91
CA TYR A 46 2.10 -11.30 -1.16
C TYR A 46 1.99 -12.82 -0.93
N GLY A 47 2.77 -13.60 -1.69
CA GLY A 47 2.57 -15.04 -1.75
C GLY A 47 1.23 -15.38 -2.42
N THR A 48 0.39 -16.13 -1.74
CA THR A 48 -0.97 -16.51 -2.17
C THR A 48 -2.06 -15.52 -1.71
N GLU A 49 -1.71 -14.56 -0.85
CA GLU A 49 -2.67 -13.64 -0.22
C GLU A 49 -2.72 -12.30 -0.93
N GLY A 50 -3.93 -11.82 -1.19
CA GLY A 50 -4.20 -10.53 -1.80
C GLY A 50 -4.38 -9.41 -0.78
N PHE A 51 -3.90 -8.22 -1.12
CA PHE A 51 -4.20 -7.02 -0.35
C PHE A 51 -5.65 -6.57 -0.61
N GLN A 52 -6.31 -6.09 0.43
CA GLN A 52 -7.66 -5.53 0.35
C GLN A 52 -7.62 -4.04 0.69
N TYR A 53 -8.32 -3.25 -0.11
CA TYR A 53 -8.46 -1.81 0.10
C TYR A 53 -9.93 -1.44 0.32
N HIS A 54 -10.21 -0.84 1.46
CA HIS A 54 -11.57 -0.48 1.89
C HIS A 54 -11.87 1.02 1.77
N GLY A 55 -10.91 1.82 1.28
CA GLY A 55 -11.07 3.28 1.17
C GLY A 55 -12.16 3.68 0.17
N ARG A 56 -12.87 4.75 0.51
CA ARG A 56 -13.96 5.34 -0.28
C ARG A 56 -13.63 6.77 -0.68
N GLY A 57 -14.04 7.16 -1.89
CA GLY A 57 -13.87 8.52 -2.39
C GLY A 57 -14.62 9.56 -1.56
N ASP A 58 -15.78 9.19 -1.01
CA ASP A 58 -16.60 10.07 -0.17
C ASP A 58 -15.88 10.49 1.12
N GLU A 59 -15.09 9.61 1.71
CA GLU A 59 -14.28 9.90 2.89
C GLU A 59 -13.03 10.73 2.56
N LEU A 60 -12.53 10.61 1.34
CA LEU A 60 -11.40 11.38 0.85
C LEU A 60 -11.78 12.81 0.48
N MET A 61 -13.01 13.01 0.00
CA MET A 61 -13.50 14.29 -0.51
C MET A 61 -13.32 15.45 0.50
N PRO A 62 -13.79 15.37 1.75
CA PRO A 62 -13.63 16.47 2.71
C PRO A 62 -12.16 16.75 3.03
N LYS A 63 -11.32 15.71 3.10
CA LYS A 63 -9.87 15.86 3.31
C LYS A 63 -9.20 16.60 2.16
N TYR A 64 -9.62 16.31 0.93
CA TYR A 64 -9.14 17.01 -0.26
C TYR A 64 -9.58 18.47 -0.30
N LEU A 65 -10.86 18.76 -0.04
CA LEU A 65 -11.38 20.12 -0.06
C LEU A 65 -10.68 21.01 0.98
N VAL A 66 -10.61 20.55 2.22
CA VAL A 66 -9.92 21.27 3.30
C VAL A 66 -8.43 21.40 2.99
N GLY A 67 -7.81 20.33 2.49
CA GLY A 67 -6.39 20.31 2.14
C GLY A 67 -6.05 21.29 1.02
N ILE A 68 -6.86 21.37 -0.04
CA ILE A 68 -6.67 22.31 -1.15
C ILE A 68 -6.87 23.75 -0.66
N LEU A 69 -7.97 24.01 0.07
CA LEU A 69 -8.27 25.34 0.57
C LEU A 69 -7.13 25.88 1.45
N LEU A 70 -6.66 25.07 2.40
CA LEU A 70 -5.55 25.44 3.26
C LEU A 70 -4.22 25.53 2.49
N SER A 71 -4.01 24.70 1.48
CA SER A 71 -2.80 24.77 0.64
C SER A 71 -2.76 26.08 -0.17
N VAL A 72 -3.88 26.51 -0.72
CA VAL A 72 -3.97 27.82 -1.41
C VAL A 72 -3.70 28.94 -0.43
N LEU A 73 -4.30 28.91 0.77
CA LEU A 73 -4.15 29.94 1.79
C LEU A 73 -2.71 30.04 2.32
N THR A 74 -1.99 28.91 2.38
CA THR A 74 -0.61 28.83 2.89
C THR A 74 0.45 28.81 1.77
N CYS A 75 0.10 29.25 0.55
CA CYS A 75 1.01 29.22 -0.62
C CYS A 75 1.66 27.85 -0.85
N GLY A 76 0.91 26.77 -0.64
CA GLY A 76 1.34 25.40 -0.89
C GLY A 76 2.01 24.69 0.31
N ILE A 77 2.34 25.38 1.40
CA ILE A 77 3.00 24.76 2.56
C ILE A 77 2.12 23.67 3.17
N TYR A 78 0.80 23.86 3.25
CA TYR A 78 -0.12 22.88 3.81
C TYR A 78 -0.22 21.58 2.99
N SER A 79 0.22 21.58 1.74
CA SER A 79 0.19 20.40 0.88
C SER A 79 0.94 19.19 1.48
N PHE A 80 1.96 19.42 2.30
CA PHE A 80 2.69 18.36 2.98
C PHE A 80 1.84 17.64 4.04
N TRP A 81 1.02 18.40 4.79
CA TRP A 81 0.06 17.84 5.75
C TRP A 81 -1.05 17.10 5.03
N MET A 82 -1.60 17.68 3.97
CA MET A 82 -2.59 17.02 3.13
C MET A 82 -2.07 15.69 2.58
N GLN A 83 -0.85 15.65 2.04
CA GLN A 83 -0.25 14.41 1.53
C GLN A 83 -0.02 13.38 2.64
N ALA A 84 0.39 13.80 3.84
CA ALA A 84 0.53 12.91 4.99
C ALA A 84 -0.81 12.29 5.39
N ASP A 85 -1.88 13.11 5.43
CA ASP A 85 -3.23 12.65 5.78
C ASP A 85 -3.78 11.65 4.75
N LEU A 86 -3.56 11.92 3.46
CA LEU A 86 -3.96 11.01 2.39
C LEU A 86 -3.18 9.69 2.44
N LEU A 87 -1.88 9.76 2.74
CA LEU A 87 -1.03 8.58 2.85
C LEU A 87 -1.43 7.73 4.07
N ARG A 88 -1.72 8.37 5.22
CA ARG A 88 -2.24 7.68 6.41
C ARG A 88 -3.58 7.02 6.11
N TYR A 89 -4.51 7.75 5.47
CA TYR A 89 -5.80 7.20 5.08
C TYR A 89 -5.64 5.96 4.20
N LYS A 90 -4.82 6.07 3.14
CA LYS A 90 -4.57 4.96 2.21
C LYS A 90 -4.13 3.69 2.95
N TRP A 91 -3.12 3.78 3.78
CA TRP A 91 -2.56 2.61 4.48
C TRP A 91 -3.48 2.09 5.59
N ASN A 92 -4.16 2.98 6.32
CA ASN A 92 -5.11 2.57 7.36
C ASN A 92 -6.34 1.86 6.78
N GLN A 93 -6.66 2.08 5.50
CA GLN A 93 -7.73 1.37 4.77
C GLN A 93 -7.23 0.14 4.00
N THR A 94 -5.94 -0.16 4.08
CA THR A 94 -5.34 -1.35 3.47
C THR A 94 -5.19 -2.44 4.51
N SER A 95 -5.60 -3.67 4.16
CA SER A 95 -5.44 -4.85 5.01
C SER A 95 -4.92 -6.05 4.20
N ILE A 96 -4.26 -6.98 4.90
CA ILE A 96 -3.88 -8.30 4.39
C ILE A 96 -4.27 -9.32 5.44
N GLN A 97 -5.00 -10.37 5.08
CA GLN A 97 -5.48 -11.40 6.00
C GLN A 97 -6.21 -10.85 7.25
N GLY A 98 -6.92 -9.72 7.10
CA GLY A 98 -7.60 -9.06 8.22
C GLY A 98 -6.71 -8.18 9.09
N ILE A 99 -5.39 -8.22 8.92
CA ILE A 99 -4.44 -7.34 9.62
C ILE A 99 -4.40 -5.99 8.91
N ARG A 100 -4.69 -4.91 9.63
CA ARG A 100 -4.65 -3.55 9.10
C ARG A 100 -3.24 -2.96 9.17
N PHE A 101 -2.91 -2.18 8.17
CA PHE A 101 -1.69 -1.36 8.20
C PHE A 101 -1.97 -0.05 8.94
N ARG A 102 -1.01 0.39 9.72
CA ARG A 102 -1.04 1.68 10.40
C ARG A 102 0.13 2.54 9.92
N ASN A 103 -0.16 3.73 9.44
CA ASN A 103 0.86 4.68 9.02
C ASN A 103 0.86 5.88 9.97
N THR A 104 2.01 6.22 10.52
CA THR A 104 2.20 7.31 11.50
C THR A 104 2.93 8.52 10.92
N ILE A 105 3.06 8.59 9.58
CA ILE A 105 3.74 9.71 8.92
C ILE A 105 3.01 11.03 9.20
N THR A 106 3.76 12.09 9.50
CA THR A 106 3.23 13.43 9.73
C THR A 106 3.60 14.39 8.60
N GLY A 107 2.85 15.48 8.45
CA GLY A 107 3.18 16.55 7.49
C GLY A 107 4.55 17.18 7.78
N GLY A 108 4.92 17.29 9.07
CA GLY A 108 6.23 17.76 9.48
C GLY A 108 7.37 16.84 9.05
N ASP A 109 7.18 15.51 9.10
CA ASP A 109 8.15 14.54 8.60
C ASP A 109 8.39 14.73 7.09
N LEU A 110 7.29 14.92 6.31
CA LEU A 110 7.39 15.14 4.86
C LEU A 110 8.10 16.46 4.54
N LEU A 111 7.73 17.54 5.23
CA LEU A 111 8.33 18.86 5.03
C LEU A 111 9.81 18.86 5.40
N GLY A 112 10.17 18.34 6.58
CA GLY A 112 11.57 18.26 7.03
C GLY A 112 12.41 17.42 6.08
N TYR A 113 11.83 16.34 5.57
CA TYR A 113 12.51 15.47 4.62
C TYR A 113 12.72 16.14 3.25
N MET A 114 11.72 16.86 2.76
CA MET A 114 11.84 17.65 1.53
C MET A 114 12.91 18.74 1.66
N LEU A 115 12.93 19.45 2.80
CA LEU A 115 13.97 20.46 3.05
C LEU A 115 15.37 19.84 3.06
N LEU A 116 15.54 18.71 3.74
CA LEU A 116 16.82 17.99 3.75
C LEU A 116 17.21 17.51 2.35
N MET A 117 16.26 16.99 1.59
CA MET A 117 16.48 16.55 0.22
C MET A 117 16.92 17.70 -0.69
N TYR A 118 16.25 18.85 -0.61
CA TYR A 118 16.64 20.05 -1.37
C TYR A 118 18.05 20.51 -0.97
N LEU A 119 18.35 20.56 0.32
CA LEU A 119 19.67 20.95 0.82
C LEU A 119 20.77 20.02 0.28
N MET A 120 20.55 18.70 0.33
CA MET A 120 21.49 17.72 -0.21
C MET A 120 21.68 17.86 -1.72
N ILE A 121 20.61 18.04 -2.48
CA ILE A 121 20.68 18.21 -3.95
C ILE A 121 21.45 19.49 -4.30
N TYR A 122 21.16 20.60 -3.61
CA TYR A 122 21.87 21.86 -3.81
C TYR A 122 23.36 21.77 -3.44
N ALA A 123 23.68 21.16 -2.29
CA ALA A 123 25.06 21.03 -1.82
C ALA A 123 25.93 20.15 -2.75
N THR A 124 25.30 19.19 -3.44
CA THR A 124 26.01 18.23 -4.30
C THR A 124 25.78 18.45 -5.79
N LEU A 125 25.17 19.60 -6.18
CA LEU A 125 24.82 19.91 -7.58
C LEU A 125 24.03 18.78 -8.27
N GLY A 126 23.17 18.08 -7.51
CA GLY A 126 22.33 17.02 -8.03
C GLY A 126 22.91 15.60 -7.93
N ILE A 127 24.18 15.41 -7.62
CA ILE A 127 24.80 14.08 -7.53
C ILE A 127 24.15 13.21 -6.42
N ALA A 128 23.68 13.84 -5.34
CA ALA A 128 23.01 13.13 -4.24
C ALA A 128 21.55 12.69 -4.54
N PHE A 129 21.01 12.96 -5.72
CA PHE A 129 19.62 12.63 -6.06
C PHE A 129 19.25 11.14 -5.86
N PRO A 130 20.07 10.14 -6.27
CA PRO A 130 19.76 8.74 -6.03
C PRO A 130 19.70 8.40 -4.52
N TRP A 131 20.61 8.95 -3.71
CA TRP A 131 20.60 8.74 -2.25
C TRP A 131 19.38 9.38 -1.59
N ALA A 132 18.99 10.57 -2.06
CA ALA A 132 17.80 11.26 -1.59
C ALA A 132 16.54 10.40 -1.81
N ILE A 133 16.37 9.77 -2.98
CA ILE A 133 15.25 8.87 -3.25
C ILE A 133 15.25 7.68 -2.30
N VAL A 134 16.38 6.98 -2.13
CA VAL A 134 16.49 5.82 -1.25
C VAL A 134 16.14 6.20 0.20
N MET A 135 16.62 7.33 0.66
CA MET A 135 16.36 7.84 1.99
C MET A 135 14.86 8.16 2.17
N PHE A 136 14.20 8.74 1.16
CA PHE A 136 12.76 9.00 1.16
C PHE A 136 11.92 7.71 1.22
N LEU A 137 12.30 6.69 0.48
CA LEU A 137 11.64 5.39 0.52
C LEU A 137 11.81 4.72 1.89
N LYS A 138 13.01 4.77 2.47
CA LYS A 138 13.29 4.24 3.81
C LYS A 138 12.43 4.95 4.88
N MET A 139 12.31 6.27 4.81
CA MET A 139 11.48 7.03 5.75
C MET A 139 10.00 6.62 5.64
N LYS A 140 9.47 6.50 4.43
CA LYS A 140 8.09 6.03 4.23
C LYS A 140 7.87 4.61 4.75
N ALA A 141 8.83 3.72 4.53
CA ALA A 141 8.75 2.34 5.00
C ALA A 141 8.85 2.24 6.54
N SER A 142 9.72 3.03 7.17
CA SER A 142 9.89 3.01 8.63
C SER A 142 8.67 3.52 9.40
N ARG A 143 7.81 4.32 8.76
CA ARG A 143 6.57 4.84 9.37
C ARG A 143 5.35 3.96 9.08
N LEU A 144 5.54 2.89 8.31
CA LEU A 144 4.52 1.90 8.03
C LEU A 144 4.67 0.74 9.01
N ALA A 145 3.69 0.55 9.88
CA ALA A 145 3.62 -0.57 10.80
C ALA A 145 2.40 -1.43 10.48
N MET A 146 2.52 -2.72 10.67
CA MET A 146 1.37 -3.61 10.77
C MET A 146 0.83 -3.53 12.19
N GLU A 147 -0.46 -3.40 12.33
CA GLU A 147 -1.11 -3.55 13.64
C GLU A 147 -0.99 -5.04 14.00
N GLN A 148 -0.03 -5.34 14.88
CA GLN A 148 0.10 -6.70 15.42
C GLN A 148 -1.14 -6.97 16.26
N THR A 149 -2.03 -7.82 15.74
CA THR A 149 -3.00 -8.48 16.60
C THR A 149 -2.25 -9.48 17.49
N PRO A 150 -2.68 -9.70 18.75
CA PRO A 150 -2.04 -10.64 19.68
C PRO A 150 -1.90 -12.08 19.17
N ASP A 151 -2.46 -12.41 18.02
CA ASP A 151 -2.58 -13.73 17.42
C ASP A 151 -1.50 -14.08 16.38
N MET A 152 -0.40 -13.33 16.29
CA MET A 152 0.70 -13.73 15.38
C MET A 152 1.27 -15.10 15.77
N ASP A 153 1.30 -15.40 17.06
CA ASP A 153 1.71 -16.74 17.58
C ASP A 153 0.70 -17.82 17.16
N ALA A 154 -0.59 -17.52 17.17
CA ALA A 154 -1.65 -18.44 16.72
C ALA A 154 -1.59 -18.68 15.20
N ILE A 155 -1.24 -17.67 14.41
CA ILE A 155 -1.06 -17.80 12.95
C ILE A 155 0.17 -18.63 12.63
N GLU A 156 1.27 -18.45 13.37
CA GLU A 156 2.49 -19.25 13.21
C GLU A 156 2.23 -20.71 13.60
N VAL A 157 1.52 -20.96 14.70
CA VAL A 157 1.08 -22.30 15.11
C VAL A 157 0.14 -22.93 14.08
N ALA A 158 -0.84 -22.18 13.56
CA ALA A 158 -1.77 -22.69 12.53
C ALA A 158 -1.06 -22.99 11.19
N MET A 159 -0.05 -22.21 10.80
CA MET A 159 0.76 -22.51 9.61
C MET A 159 1.63 -23.75 9.85
N ARG A 160 2.17 -23.93 11.05
CA ARG A 160 2.98 -25.08 11.41
C ARG A 160 2.16 -26.37 11.45
N ASP A 161 0.94 -26.29 11.98
CA ASP A 161 -0.02 -27.41 12.00
C ASP A 161 -0.49 -27.81 10.60
N ARG A 162 -0.75 -26.82 9.70
CA ARG A 162 -1.07 -27.08 8.30
C ARG A 162 0.08 -27.74 7.54
N SER A 163 1.31 -27.29 7.77
CA SER A 163 2.46 -27.90 7.14
C SER A 163 2.73 -29.30 7.66
N ALA A 164 2.48 -29.57 8.94
CA ALA A 164 2.60 -30.89 9.53
C ALA A 164 1.51 -31.85 9.03
N SER A 165 0.26 -31.39 8.90
CA SER A 165 -0.84 -32.20 8.37
C SER A 165 -0.63 -32.55 6.88
N SER A 166 -0.23 -31.59 6.07
CA SER A 166 0.04 -31.84 4.64
C SER A 166 1.25 -32.79 4.40
N LEU A 167 2.25 -32.74 5.28
CA LEU A 167 3.34 -33.70 5.26
C LEU A 167 2.87 -35.09 5.72
N GLY A 168 2.00 -35.16 6.73
CA GLY A 168 1.41 -36.40 7.20
C GLY A 168 0.54 -37.09 6.15
N GLU A 169 -0.31 -36.33 5.45
CA GLU A 169 -1.12 -36.83 4.34
C GLU A 169 -0.27 -37.33 3.18
N GLY A 170 0.74 -36.55 2.76
CA GLY A 170 1.64 -36.96 1.69
C GLY A 170 2.48 -38.19 2.03
N LEU A 171 2.91 -38.38 3.28
CA LEU A 171 3.60 -39.59 3.74
C LEU A 171 2.64 -40.78 3.85
N GLY A 172 1.37 -40.55 4.21
CA GLY A 172 0.34 -41.59 4.21
C GLY A 172 0.05 -42.13 2.81
N GLU A 173 -0.16 -41.26 1.83
CA GLU A 173 -0.36 -41.61 0.43
C GLU A 173 0.86 -42.35 -0.18
N ALA A 174 2.07 -41.89 0.16
CA ALA A 174 3.28 -42.56 -0.27
C ALA A 174 3.46 -43.96 0.36
N ALA A 175 3.06 -44.14 1.62
CA ALA A 175 3.10 -45.45 2.31
C ALA A 175 2.06 -46.41 1.76
N GLU A 176 0.84 -45.96 1.43
CA GLU A 176 -0.19 -46.76 0.76
C GLU A 176 0.28 -47.22 -0.66
N ALA A 177 0.82 -46.27 -1.44
CA ALA A 177 1.32 -46.55 -2.77
C ALA A 177 2.48 -47.57 -2.74
N LEU A 178 3.34 -47.53 -1.73
CA LEU A 178 4.40 -48.51 -1.52
C LEU A 178 3.85 -49.87 -1.06
N GLY A 179 2.80 -49.84 -0.20
CA GLY A 179 2.12 -51.06 0.24
C GLY A 179 1.48 -51.86 -0.92
N ASP A 180 0.86 -51.15 -1.86
CA ASP A 180 0.27 -51.73 -3.07
C ASP A 180 1.31 -52.26 -4.05
N LEU A 181 2.51 -51.65 -4.08
CA LEU A 181 3.62 -52.11 -4.95
C LEU A 181 4.31 -53.37 -4.43
N PHE A 182 4.34 -53.59 -3.12
CA PHE A 182 5.04 -54.73 -2.50
C PHE A 182 4.10 -55.80 -1.90
N GLY A 183 2.77 -55.60 -1.95
CA GLY A 183 1.75 -56.48 -1.38
C GLY A 183 0.98 -57.32 -2.40
N GLY A 184 1.41 -57.33 -3.70
CA GLY A 184 0.80 -58.11 -4.78
C GLY A 184 1.54 -59.40 -5.05
#